data_46532a27390d3dde077bfb8c9ef86472
#
_entry.id   46532a27390d3dde077bfb8c9ef86472
#
_cell.length_a   1.000
_cell.length_b   1.000
_cell.length_c   1.000
_cell.angle_alpha   90.00
_cell.angle_beta   90.00
_cell.angle_gamma   90.00
#
_symmetry.space_group_name_H-M   'P 1'
#
loop_
_entity.id
_entity.type
_entity.pdbx_description
1 polymer ?
#
loop_
_entity_poly.entity_id
_entity_poly.type
_entity_poly.pdbx_seq_one_letter_code
_entity_poly.pdbx_strand_id
1 'polypeptide(L)'
;KEFDLIEPSRAAYYRREITWNVFNEKANRFANLLIERGIKKGEKVGILLMNCLEWLPIYFGILKTGALAVPLNFRYSADEIKYCVELAEIDILVFGPEFIGRVEEIADEISKGRLLYFVGDGCPGFAEDYNAHTANCSSQSPKIDVNDDDDAAIYFSSGTTGFPKAILHNHESLMHAAKAEQNHHGQTKDDVFLCIPPLYHTGAKMHWFGSLLTGGKAVLLKGTSPKTILQAVSEEHCTIVWLLVPWAQDLLLALDNKELDIADYDLDQWRLMHIGAQPVPPSLIKHWKEYFPNHKYDTNYGLSESIGPGCVHLGVNNIDKVGAIGKAGYGWEAKIIDEQGETVKRGETGELAVKGPGVMTCYYRDPKATAEVLHDGWLYTGDMAKEDEDGFIFLVDRKKDVIISGGENI
;
A
#
# COMPACT_ATOMS: atom_id res chain seq x y z
N LYS A 1 1.27 13.43 9.86
CA LYS A 1 1.98 14.45 10.59
C LYS A 1 3.26 14.82 9.83
N GLU A 2 3.53 16.10 9.63
CA GLU A 2 4.69 16.62 8.91
C GLU A 2 5.72 17.10 9.93
N PHE A 3 6.66 16.24 10.30
CA PHE A 3 7.68 16.56 11.30
C PHE A 3 8.61 17.70 10.86
N ASP A 4 8.90 17.78 9.56
CA ASP A 4 9.78 18.80 8.98
C ASP A 4 9.29 20.23 9.17
N LEU A 5 7.96 20.38 9.27
CA LEU A 5 7.29 21.67 9.42
C LEU A 5 6.94 22.01 10.88
N ILE A 6 7.31 21.13 11.82
CA ILE A 6 6.90 21.24 13.22
C ILE A 6 8.13 21.24 14.12
N GLU A 7 8.30 22.31 14.86
CA GLU A 7 9.32 22.39 15.92
C GLU A 7 9.19 21.21 16.89
N PRO A 8 10.30 20.63 17.39
CA PRO A 8 10.27 19.47 18.29
C PRO A 8 9.32 19.63 19.50
N SER A 9 9.27 20.83 20.09
CA SER A 9 8.35 21.17 21.19
C SER A 9 6.87 21.08 20.81
N ARG A 10 6.55 21.22 19.54
CA ARG A 10 5.18 21.14 18.99
C ARG A 10 4.85 19.77 18.42
N ALA A 11 5.87 18.97 18.10
CA ALA A 11 5.68 17.65 17.50
C ALA A 11 4.84 16.73 18.39
N ALA A 12 5.07 16.73 19.69
CA ALA A 12 4.30 15.96 20.67
C ALA A 12 2.81 16.39 20.70
N TYR A 13 2.50 17.66 20.50
CA TYR A 13 1.14 18.19 20.45
C TYR A 13 0.38 17.66 19.20
N TYR A 14 1.06 17.57 18.08
CA TYR A 14 0.44 17.09 16.82
C TYR A 14 0.48 15.58 16.67
N ARG A 15 1.30 14.89 17.47
CA ARG A 15 1.33 13.43 17.50
C ARG A 15 0.00 12.91 18.04
N ARG A 16 -0.63 12.01 17.29
CA ARG A 16 -1.88 11.34 17.69
C ARG A 16 -1.66 9.83 17.72
N GLU A 17 -2.30 9.17 18.66
CA GLU A 17 -2.33 7.71 18.72
C GLU A 17 -3.71 7.20 19.11
N ILE A 18 -4.02 5.99 18.68
CA ILE A 18 -5.20 5.25 19.07
C ILE A 18 -4.82 3.80 19.36
N THR A 19 -5.54 3.17 20.29
CA THR A 19 -5.43 1.73 20.53
C THR A 19 -6.19 0.94 19.46
N TRP A 20 -5.90 -0.36 19.33
CA TRP A 20 -6.65 -1.24 18.44
C TRP A 20 -8.16 -1.30 18.79
N ASN A 21 -8.52 -1.16 20.06
CA ASN A 21 -9.92 -1.09 20.47
C ASN A 21 -10.60 0.18 19.92
N VAL A 22 -9.98 1.34 20.10
CA VAL A 22 -10.47 2.61 19.55
C VAL A 22 -10.52 2.59 18.03
N PHE A 23 -9.51 1.97 17.38
CA PHE A 23 -9.50 1.73 15.94
C PHE A 23 -10.74 0.94 15.51
N ASN A 24 -11.01 -0.18 16.16
CA ASN A 24 -12.17 -1.03 15.85
C ASN A 24 -13.50 -0.29 16.10
N GLU A 25 -13.62 0.49 17.19
CA GLU A 25 -14.80 1.32 17.46
C GLU A 25 -15.04 2.35 16.36
N LYS A 26 -13.97 3.04 15.89
CA LYS A 26 -14.08 4.00 14.78
C LYS A 26 -14.51 3.31 13.49
N ALA A 27 -13.95 2.15 13.18
CA ALA A 27 -14.34 1.35 12.02
C ALA A 27 -15.83 0.92 12.12
N ASN A 28 -16.27 0.47 13.28
CA ASN A 28 -17.67 0.09 13.51
C ASN A 28 -18.63 1.28 13.37
N ARG A 29 -18.29 2.45 13.90
CA ARG A 29 -19.11 3.67 13.77
C ARG A 29 -19.29 4.07 12.32
N PHE A 30 -18.19 4.03 11.53
CA PHE A 30 -18.29 4.34 10.11
C PHE A 30 -19.10 3.27 9.35
N ALA A 31 -18.88 2.00 9.64
CA ALA A 31 -19.69 0.92 9.06
C ALA A 31 -21.20 1.11 9.33
N ASN A 32 -21.55 1.43 10.56
CA ASN A 32 -22.96 1.67 10.92
C ASN A 32 -23.52 2.92 10.23
N LEU A 33 -22.73 4.00 10.10
CA LEU A 33 -23.12 5.17 9.30
C LEU A 33 -23.42 4.79 7.84
N LEU A 34 -22.52 4.00 7.21
CA LEU A 34 -22.73 3.55 5.84
C LEU A 34 -24.02 2.75 5.67
N ILE A 35 -24.31 1.84 6.63
CA ILE A 35 -25.55 1.05 6.64
C ILE A 35 -26.77 1.95 6.81
N GLU A 36 -26.73 2.92 7.74
CA GLU A 36 -27.81 3.91 7.94
C GLU A 36 -28.08 4.76 6.68
N ARG A 37 -27.04 5.00 5.88
CA ARG A 37 -27.13 5.68 4.58
C ARG A 37 -27.52 4.77 3.42
N GLY A 38 -27.80 3.50 3.70
CA GLY A 38 -28.32 2.53 2.76
C GLY A 38 -27.29 1.80 1.91
N ILE A 39 -25.98 1.90 2.24
CA ILE A 39 -24.92 1.12 1.59
C ILE A 39 -25.19 -0.37 1.75
N LYS A 40 -25.08 -1.10 0.65
CA LYS A 40 -25.29 -2.54 0.55
C LYS A 40 -23.97 -3.25 0.22
N LYS A 41 -23.95 -4.55 0.49
CA LYS A 41 -22.87 -5.44 0.05
C LYS A 41 -22.66 -5.31 -1.46
N GLY A 42 -21.40 -5.13 -1.87
CA GLY A 42 -21.01 -4.96 -3.27
C GLY A 42 -21.02 -3.49 -3.78
N GLU A 43 -21.59 -2.52 -3.02
CA GLU A 43 -21.46 -1.09 -3.35
C GLU A 43 -20.06 -0.58 -3.02
N LYS A 44 -19.68 0.59 -3.50
CA LYS A 44 -18.30 1.07 -3.48
C LYS A 44 -18.18 2.38 -2.73
N VAL A 45 -17.15 2.45 -1.88
CA VAL A 45 -16.82 3.65 -1.12
C VAL A 45 -15.38 4.09 -1.44
N GLY A 46 -15.23 5.26 -2.03
CA GLY A 46 -13.95 5.86 -2.39
C GLY A 46 -13.26 6.48 -1.19
N ILE A 47 -11.92 6.39 -1.15
CA ILE A 47 -11.08 6.99 -0.12
C ILE A 47 -10.02 7.85 -0.79
N LEU A 48 -10.11 9.17 -0.61
CA LEU A 48 -9.18 10.17 -1.12
C LEU A 48 -8.59 10.95 0.05
N LEU A 49 -7.63 10.35 0.75
CA LEU A 49 -7.01 10.89 1.96
C LEU A 49 -5.49 10.76 1.90
N MET A 50 -4.79 11.74 2.47
CA MET A 50 -3.39 11.56 2.87
C MET A 50 -3.29 10.57 4.03
N ASN A 51 -2.07 10.05 4.31
CA ASN A 51 -1.86 9.20 5.49
C ASN A 51 -2.32 9.91 6.76
N CYS A 52 -3.31 9.33 7.45
CA CYS A 52 -3.86 9.85 8.70
C CYS A 52 -4.44 8.71 9.54
N LEU A 53 -4.75 8.98 10.81
CA LEU A 53 -5.33 7.98 11.71
C LEU A 53 -6.74 7.53 11.32
N GLU A 54 -7.46 8.34 10.57
CA GLU A 54 -8.82 8.05 10.09
C GLU A 54 -8.82 7.08 8.90
N TRP A 55 -7.74 7.04 8.13
CA TRP A 55 -7.67 6.31 6.85
C TRP A 55 -8.04 4.82 6.99
N LEU A 56 -7.36 4.12 7.89
CA LEU A 56 -7.55 2.67 8.04
C LEU A 56 -8.82 2.29 8.79
N PRO A 57 -9.28 3.00 9.84
CA PRO A 57 -10.63 2.81 10.38
C PRO A 57 -11.73 3.00 9.33
N ILE A 58 -11.61 3.96 8.40
CA ILE A 58 -12.52 4.13 7.27
C ILE A 58 -12.48 2.90 6.35
N TYR A 59 -11.28 2.47 5.94
CA TYR A 59 -11.10 1.29 5.09
C TYR A 59 -11.74 0.04 5.69
N PHE A 60 -11.46 -0.26 6.96
CA PHE A 60 -12.08 -1.41 7.65
C PHE A 60 -13.57 -1.22 7.91
N GLY A 61 -14.02 0.01 8.13
CA GLY A 61 -15.44 0.33 8.24
C GLY A 61 -16.21 -0.05 6.97
N ILE A 62 -15.64 0.26 5.80
CA ILE A 62 -16.19 -0.15 4.50
C ILE A 62 -16.27 -1.68 4.41
N LEU A 63 -15.16 -2.37 4.64
CA LEU A 63 -15.09 -3.83 4.54
C LEU A 63 -16.11 -4.53 5.46
N LYS A 64 -16.35 -3.98 6.66
CA LYS A 64 -17.34 -4.51 7.63
C LYS A 64 -18.79 -4.44 7.13
N THR A 65 -19.09 -3.67 6.11
CA THR A 65 -20.42 -3.62 5.48
C THR A 65 -20.57 -4.57 4.30
N GLY A 66 -19.49 -5.24 3.88
CA GLY A 66 -19.44 -5.99 2.63
C GLY A 66 -19.39 -5.10 1.38
N ALA A 67 -19.25 -3.78 1.55
CA ALA A 67 -18.96 -2.86 0.45
C ALA A 67 -17.47 -2.93 0.09
N LEU A 68 -17.13 -2.49 -1.13
CA LEU A 68 -15.76 -2.46 -1.63
C LEU A 68 -15.10 -1.13 -1.28
N ALA A 69 -13.91 -1.21 -0.72
CA ALA A 69 -13.06 -0.04 -0.53
C ALA A 69 -12.35 0.34 -1.83
N VAL A 70 -12.40 1.62 -2.21
CA VAL A 70 -11.79 2.12 -3.44
C VAL A 70 -10.80 3.25 -3.10
N PRO A 71 -9.54 2.91 -2.74
CA PRO A 71 -8.50 3.89 -2.49
C PRO A 71 -8.11 4.63 -3.77
N LEU A 72 -8.10 5.96 -3.72
CA LEU A 72 -7.73 6.82 -4.85
C LEU A 72 -6.35 7.44 -4.61
N ASN A 73 -5.57 7.55 -5.67
CA ASN A 73 -4.27 8.21 -5.63
C ASN A 73 -4.43 9.69 -5.31
N PHE A 74 -3.75 10.17 -4.28
CA PHE A 74 -3.79 11.58 -3.86
C PHE A 74 -3.22 12.55 -4.91
N ARG A 75 -2.49 12.05 -5.92
CA ARG A 75 -1.93 12.85 -7.01
C ARG A 75 -2.90 13.07 -8.17
N TYR A 76 -4.02 12.36 -8.19
CA TYR A 76 -5.00 12.51 -9.27
C TYR A 76 -5.52 13.93 -9.40
N SER A 77 -5.60 14.42 -10.63
CA SER A 77 -6.33 15.62 -11.00
C SER A 77 -7.85 15.46 -10.77
N ALA A 78 -8.61 16.52 -10.86
CA ALA A 78 -10.07 16.47 -10.76
C ALA A 78 -10.68 15.50 -11.81
N ASP A 79 -10.22 15.58 -13.07
CA ASP A 79 -10.67 14.69 -14.14
C ASP A 79 -10.34 13.21 -13.89
N GLU A 80 -9.15 12.90 -13.35
CA GLU A 80 -8.77 11.53 -13.00
C GLU A 80 -9.59 11.00 -11.82
N ILE A 81 -9.87 11.83 -10.81
CA ILE A 81 -10.77 11.49 -9.70
C ILE A 81 -12.16 11.15 -10.26
N LYS A 82 -12.71 12.03 -11.11
CA LYS A 82 -14.01 11.83 -11.76
C LYS A 82 -14.02 10.52 -12.55
N TYR A 83 -13.01 10.28 -13.38
CA TYR A 83 -12.87 9.04 -14.13
C TYR A 83 -12.90 7.79 -13.23
N CYS A 84 -12.13 7.80 -12.14
CA CYS A 84 -12.10 6.68 -11.20
C CYS A 84 -13.44 6.48 -10.49
N VAL A 85 -14.11 7.58 -10.09
CA VAL A 85 -15.44 7.56 -9.47
C VAL A 85 -16.48 6.94 -10.41
N GLU A 86 -16.44 7.29 -11.69
CA GLU A 86 -17.35 6.77 -12.69
C GLU A 86 -17.04 5.32 -13.07
N LEU A 87 -15.76 4.98 -13.30
CA LEU A 87 -15.34 3.62 -13.68
C LEU A 87 -15.66 2.59 -12.59
N ALA A 88 -15.34 2.92 -11.35
CA ALA A 88 -15.60 2.03 -10.21
C ALA A 88 -17.04 2.13 -9.70
N GLU A 89 -17.86 3.05 -10.22
CA GLU A 89 -19.24 3.30 -9.74
C GLU A 89 -19.28 3.57 -8.24
N ILE A 90 -18.43 4.49 -7.78
CA ILE A 90 -18.33 4.84 -6.35
C ILE A 90 -19.65 5.50 -5.90
N ASP A 91 -20.27 4.97 -4.85
CA ASP A 91 -21.53 5.46 -4.28
C ASP A 91 -21.30 6.55 -3.23
N ILE A 92 -20.21 6.46 -2.48
CA ILE A 92 -19.80 7.44 -1.45
C ILE A 92 -18.32 7.75 -1.65
N LEU A 93 -17.95 9.03 -1.60
CA LEU A 93 -16.55 9.46 -1.60
C LEU A 93 -16.19 10.11 -0.26
N VAL A 94 -15.15 9.60 0.40
CA VAL A 94 -14.57 10.18 1.61
C VAL A 94 -13.28 10.89 1.22
N PHE A 95 -13.14 12.18 1.56
CA PHE A 95 -11.97 12.97 1.16
C PHE A 95 -11.47 13.90 2.27
N GLY A 96 -10.21 14.30 2.17
CA GLY A 96 -9.52 15.16 3.14
C GLY A 96 -9.36 16.61 2.67
N PRO A 97 -8.82 17.48 3.55
CA PRO A 97 -8.71 18.91 3.28
C PRO A 97 -7.81 19.26 2.09
N GLU A 98 -6.81 18.41 1.80
CA GLU A 98 -5.90 18.61 0.68
C GLU A 98 -6.58 18.49 -0.69
N PHE A 99 -7.82 17.98 -0.73
CA PHE A 99 -8.55 17.66 -1.95
C PHE A 99 -9.78 18.52 -2.17
N ILE A 100 -10.10 19.48 -1.29
CA ILE A 100 -11.31 20.32 -1.37
C ILE A 100 -11.46 20.92 -2.77
N GLY A 101 -10.44 21.62 -3.27
CA GLY A 101 -10.56 22.29 -4.59
C GLY A 101 -10.79 21.33 -5.75
N ARG A 102 -10.11 20.18 -5.77
CA ARG A 102 -10.29 19.17 -6.84
C ARG A 102 -11.64 18.47 -6.75
N VAL A 103 -12.16 18.22 -5.55
CA VAL A 103 -13.49 17.60 -5.38
C VAL A 103 -14.59 18.63 -5.65
N GLU A 104 -14.42 19.90 -5.24
CA GLU A 104 -15.38 20.98 -5.52
C GLU A 104 -15.58 21.19 -7.02
N GLU A 105 -14.49 21.16 -7.81
CA GLU A 105 -14.52 21.32 -9.26
C GLU A 105 -15.44 20.31 -9.95
N ILE A 106 -15.52 19.08 -9.43
CA ILE A 106 -16.30 17.99 -10.01
C ILE A 106 -17.56 17.64 -9.21
N ALA A 107 -17.81 18.33 -8.09
CA ALA A 107 -18.88 17.95 -7.14
C ALA A 107 -20.26 17.87 -7.79
N ASP A 108 -20.62 18.81 -8.61
CA ASP A 108 -21.94 18.83 -9.31
C ASP A 108 -22.10 17.66 -10.29
N GLU A 109 -21.00 17.12 -10.78
CA GLU A 109 -21.01 16.00 -11.73
C GLU A 109 -21.05 14.65 -11.01
N ILE A 110 -20.26 14.50 -9.92
CA ILE A 110 -20.14 13.24 -9.20
C ILE A 110 -21.19 13.07 -8.08
N SER A 111 -21.82 14.16 -7.57
CA SER A 111 -22.79 14.10 -6.47
C SER A 111 -24.19 13.64 -6.87
N LYS A 112 -24.45 13.40 -8.16
CA LYS A 112 -25.76 12.90 -8.63
C LYS A 112 -26.08 11.53 -8.08
N GLY A 113 -26.71 11.48 -6.90
CA GLY A 113 -27.05 10.24 -6.18
C GLY A 113 -25.93 9.67 -5.32
N ARG A 114 -24.85 10.41 -5.10
CA ARG A 114 -23.70 10.02 -4.27
C ARG A 114 -23.56 10.95 -3.06
N LEU A 115 -22.97 10.43 -1.98
CA LEU A 115 -22.65 11.21 -0.79
C LEU A 115 -21.15 11.53 -0.76
N LEU A 116 -20.83 12.74 -0.29
CA LEU A 116 -19.47 13.22 -0.11
C LEU A 116 -19.23 13.43 1.39
N TYR A 117 -18.28 12.71 1.98
CA TYR A 117 -17.88 12.88 3.37
C TYR A 117 -16.51 13.55 3.48
N PHE A 118 -16.45 14.61 4.27
CA PHE A 118 -15.21 15.33 4.52
C PHE A 118 -14.60 14.93 5.87
N VAL A 119 -13.31 14.59 5.87
CA VAL A 119 -12.52 14.22 7.05
C VAL A 119 -11.54 15.34 7.36
N GLY A 120 -11.84 16.17 8.32
CA GLY A 120 -11.00 17.29 8.73
C GLY A 120 -11.79 18.37 9.46
N ASP A 121 -11.13 19.50 9.70
CA ASP A 121 -11.74 20.69 10.26
C ASP A 121 -12.25 21.62 9.12
N GLY A 122 -13.40 22.26 9.31
CA GLY A 122 -13.94 23.20 8.33
C GLY A 122 -14.58 22.51 7.12
N CYS A 123 -15.53 21.62 7.36
CA CYS A 123 -16.27 20.91 6.32
C CYS A 123 -16.85 21.86 5.28
N PRO A 124 -16.56 21.68 3.97
CA PRO A 124 -17.11 22.53 2.90
C PRO A 124 -18.61 22.28 2.73
N GLY A 125 -19.33 23.31 2.26
CA GLY A 125 -20.80 23.28 2.16
C GLY A 125 -21.37 22.26 1.18
N PHE A 126 -20.56 21.66 0.32
CA PHE A 126 -20.97 20.63 -0.63
C PHE A 126 -20.78 19.19 -0.09
N ALA A 127 -20.25 19.02 1.14
CA ALA A 127 -19.99 17.71 1.74
C ALA A 127 -20.59 17.61 3.15
N GLU A 128 -20.68 16.39 3.68
CA GLU A 128 -21.09 16.09 5.04
C GLU A 128 -19.86 15.87 5.92
N ASP A 129 -19.91 16.35 7.18
CA ASP A 129 -18.80 16.18 8.13
C ASP A 129 -18.72 14.74 8.66
N TYR A 130 -17.66 14.03 8.35
CA TYR A 130 -17.40 12.66 8.78
C TYR A 130 -17.43 12.52 10.31
N ASN A 131 -16.78 13.43 11.04
CA ASN A 131 -16.68 13.35 12.49
C ASN A 131 -18.03 13.57 13.16
N ALA A 132 -18.81 14.56 12.70
CA ALA A 132 -20.12 14.86 13.22
C ALA A 132 -21.12 13.69 13.01
N HIS A 133 -21.08 13.09 11.82
CA HIS A 133 -21.99 11.97 11.48
C HIS A 133 -21.60 10.66 12.18
N THR A 134 -20.31 10.35 12.29
CA THR A 134 -19.87 9.11 12.95
C THR A 134 -19.98 9.16 14.48
N ALA A 135 -19.94 10.35 15.09
CA ALA A 135 -19.92 10.51 16.55
C ALA A 135 -21.08 9.80 17.27
N ASN A 136 -22.27 9.81 16.68
CA ASN A 136 -23.49 9.26 17.25
C ASN A 136 -23.83 7.84 16.77
N CYS A 137 -23.10 7.30 15.81
CA CYS A 137 -23.31 5.95 15.31
C CYS A 137 -22.85 4.90 16.33
N SER A 138 -23.47 3.71 16.28
CA SER A 138 -23.11 2.58 17.14
C SER A 138 -21.66 2.16 16.96
N SER A 139 -20.95 1.91 18.06
CA SER A 139 -19.61 1.30 18.06
C SER A 139 -19.63 -0.23 18.04
N GLN A 140 -20.80 -0.85 18.01
CA GLN A 140 -20.92 -2.30 17.89
C GLN A 140 -20.63 -2.75 16.46
N SER A 141 -19.98 -3.89 16.31
CA SER A 141 -19.74 -4.48 14.98
C SER A 141 -21.06 -4.76 14.27
N PRO A 142 -21.23 -4.32 13.01
CA PRO A 142 -22.42 -4.67 12.24
C PRO A 142 -22.49 -6.19 12.03
N LYS A 143 -23.71 -6.70 11.95
CA LYS A 143 -23.97 -8.12 11.70
C LYS A 143 -24.21 -8.32 10.20
N ILE A 144 -23.14 -8.25 9.43
CA ILE A 144 -23.16 -8.49 8.00
C ILE A 144 -22.38 -9.79 7.72
N ASP A 145 -22.94 -10.64 6.89
CA ASP A 145 -22.27 -11.88 6.45
C ASP A 145 -21.32 -11.55 5.30
N VAL A 146 -20.03 -11.69 5.58
CA VAL A 146 -18.93 -11.44 4.62
C VAL A 146 -18.04 -12.67 4.59
N ASN A 147 -17.81 -13.20 3.40
CA ASN A 147 -17.02 -14.39 3.16
C ASN A 147 -15.67 -14.05 2.51
N ASP A 148 -14.72 -14.96 2.56
CA ASP A 148 -13.37 -14.76 2.03
C ASP A 148 -13.36 -14.53 0.51
N ASP A 149 -14.30 -15.09 -0.23
CA ASP A 149 -14.47 -14.95 -1.68
C ASP A 149 -15.30 -13.73 -2.11
N ASP A 150 -15.90 -13.00 -1.18
CA ASP A 150 -16.58 -11.74 -1.50
C ASP A 150 -15.58 -10.68 -1.99
N ASP A 151 -16.03 -9.86 -2.94
CA ASP A 151 -15.28 -8.71 -3.41
C ASP A 151 -15.04 -7.70 -2.27
N ALA A 152 -13.82 -7.20 -2.15
CA ALA A 152 -13.40 -6.39 -1.01
C ALA A 152 -12.86 -5.00 -1.39
N ALA A 153 -12.11 -4.91 -2.48
CA ALA A 153 -11.50 -3.65 -2.86
C ALA A 153 -11.26 -3.52 -4.37
N ILE A 154 -11.28 -2.29 -4.85
CA ILE A 154 -10.81 -1.92 -6.19
C ILE A 154 -9.62 -0.99 -6.03
N TYR A 155 -8.48 -1.37 -6.63
CA TYR A 155 -7.29 -0.53 -6.72
C TYR A 155 -7.09 -0.05 -8.14
N PHE A 156 -6.44 1.09 -8.28
CA PHE A 156 -6.11 1.62 -9.59
C PHE A 156 -4.61 1.47 -9.85
N SER A 157 -4.26 0.84 -10.99
CA SER A 157 -2.88 0.86 -11.49
C SER A 157 -2.64 2.12 -12.30
N SER A 158 -1.39 2.57 -12.34
CA SER A 158 -0.94 3.53 -13.34
C SER A 158 -0.94 2.83 -14.71
N GLY A 159 -2.01 3.03 -15.48
CA GLY A 159 -2.12 2.43 -16.81
C GLY A 159 -1.06 2.95 -17.78
N THR A 160 -0.41 2.06 -18.53
CA THR A 160 0.50 2.43 -19.63
C THR A 160 -0.22 3.12 -20.81
N THR A 161 -1.55 3.23 -20.74
CA THR A 161 -2.42 3.77 -21.82
C THR A 161 -3.05 5.13 -21.48
N GLY A 162 -2.63 5.78 -20.40
CA GLY A 162 -3.06 7.13 -20.01
C GLY A 162 -4.12 7.18 -18.91
N PHE A 163 -5.02 6.19 -18.80
CA PHE A 163 -5.99 6.12 -17.70
C PHE A 163 -5.80 4.87 -16.84
N PRO A 164 -6.00 4.98 -15.50
CA PRO A 164 -5.84 3.85 -14.59
C PRO A 164 -6.80 2.70 -14.90
N LYS A 165 -6.32 1.45 -14.75
CA LYS A 165 -7.18 0.27 -14.76
C LYS A 165 -7.68 -0.02 -13.36
N ALA A 166 -8.93 -0.39 -13.23
CA ALA A 166 -9.56 -0.79 -11.96
C ALA A 166 -9.33 -2.29 -11.71
N ILE A 167 -8.66 -2.63 -10.61
CA ILE A 167 -8.21 -3.98 -10.25
C ILE A 167 -9.06 -4.46 -9.09
N LEU A 168 -9.81 -5.54 -9.27
CA LEU A 168 -10.71 -6.10 -8.27
C LEU A 168 -10.03 -7.19 -7.45
N HIS A 169 -10.12 -7.06 -6.13
CA HIS A 169 -9.64 -8.05 -5.16
C HIS A 169 -10.74 -8.47 -4.18
N ASN A 170 -10.69 -9.73 -3.73
CA ASN A 170 -11.55 -10.28 -2.70
C ASN A 170 -10.89 -10.22 -1.30
N HIS A 171 -11.61 -10.62 -0.25
CA HIS A 171 -11.11 -10.62 1.12
C HIS A 171 -9.95 -11.60 1.33
N GLU A 172 -9.98 -12.77 0.68
CA GLU A 172 -8.91 -13.77 0.76
C GLU A 172 -7.58 -13.18 0.31
N SER A 173 -7.55 -12.48 -0.84
CA SER A 173 -6.34 -11.87 -1.37
C SER A 173 -5.76 -10.81 -0.43
N LEU A 174 -6.60 -9.97 0.20
CA LEU A 174 -6.17 -8.98 1.18
C LEU A 174 -5.55 -9.65 2.41
N MET A 175 -6.20 -10.69 2.94
CA MET A 175 -5.72 -11.42 4.11
C MET A 175 -4.42 -12.16 3.80
N HIS A 176 -4.33 -12.79 2.61
CA HIS A 176 -3.13 -13.49 2.18
C HIS A 176 -1.93 -12.55 2.10
N ALA A 177 -2.08 -11.38 1.47
CA ALA A 177 -1.01 -10.40 1.36
C ALA A 177 -0.50 -9.94 2.74
N ALA A 178 -1.39 -9.68 3.69
CA ALA A 178 -1.03 -9.32 5.05
C ALA A 178 -0.24 -10.44 5.76
N LYS A 179 -0.67 -11.69 5.61
CA LYS A 179 0.02 -12.87 6.16
C LYS A 179 1.38 -13.10 5.50
N ALA A 180 1.48 -12.91 4.19
CA ALA A 180 2.73 -13.04 3.46
C ALA A 180 3.77 -12.06 3.99
N GLU A 181 3.45 -10.78 4.11
CA GLU A 181 4.36 -9.76 4.61
C GLU A 181 4.72 -9.96 6.08
N GLN A 182 3.75 -10.30 6.93
CA GLN A 182 4.04 -10.64 8.32
C GLN A 182 5.03 -11.80 8.44
N ASN A 183 4.87 -12.82 7.59
CA ASN A 183 5.74 -13.99 7.56
C ASN A 183 7.15 -13.64 7.05
N HIS A 184 7.25 -12.91 5.93
CA HIS A 184 8.53 -12.50 5.34
C HIS A 184 9.37 -11.67 6.29
N HIS A 185 8.75 -10.73 7.01
CA HIS A 185 9.45 -9.88 7.98
C HIS A 185 9.71 -10.55 9.33
N GLY A 186 9.15 -11.74 9.58
CA GLY A 186 9.14 -12.36 10.90
C GLY A 186 8.56 -11.42 11.94
N GLN A 187 7.49 -10.68 11.56
CA GLN A 187 6.90 -9.64 12.40
C GLN A 187 6.16 -10.26 13.58
N THR A 188 6.36 -9.68 14.76
CA THR A 188 5.78 -10.11 16.04
C THR A 188 5.01 -8.96 16.70
N LYS A 189 4.38 -9.24 17.84
CA LYS A 189 3.69 -8.21 18.66
C LYS A 189 4.64 -7.14 19.22
N ASP A 190 5.93 -7.46 19.32
CA ASP A 190 6.94 -6.56 19.89
C ASP A 190 7.55 -5.64 18.84
N ASP A 191 7.18 -5.82 17.57
CA ASP A 191 7.63 -4.97 16.48
C ASP A 191 6.80 -3.68 16.36
N VAL A 192 7.51 -2.63 15.96
CA VAL A 192 6.95 -1.32 15.61
C VAL A 192 7.26 -1.06 14.14
N PHE A 193 6.22 -1.07 13.32
CA PHE A 193 6.34 -0.88 11.88
C PHE A 193 6.13 0.57 11.48
N LEU A 194 7.10 1.18 10.80
CA LEU A 194 6.98 2.52 10.23
C LEU A 194 6.49 2.45 8.78
N CYS A 195 5.26 2.91 8.56
CA CYS A 195 4.66 3.05 7.24
C CYS A 195 4.83 4.50 6.74
N ILE A 196 5.62 4.67 5.71
CA ILE A 196 5.88 5.95 5.06
C ILE A 196 5.09 6.06 3.75
N PRO A 197 5.07 5.01 2.88
CA PRO A 197 4.37 5.09 1.61
C PRO A 197 2.88 5.38 1.77
N PRO A 198 2.26 6.02 0.75
CA PRO A 198 0.84 6.33 0.78
C PRO A 198 -0.04 5.08 0.94
N LEU A 199 -1.03 5.16 1.82
CA LEU A 199 -1.94 4.04 2.11
C LEU A 199 -2.87 3.66 0.96
N TYR A 200 -3.01 4.48 -0.08
CA TYR A 200 -3.76 4.08 -1.27
C TYR A 200 -3.03 2.99 -2.08
N HIS A 201 -1.70 2.89 -1.99
CA HIS A 201 -0.96 1.78 -2.58
C HIS A 201 -1.26 0.45 -1.86
N THR A 202 -1.36 -0.62 -2.62
CA THR A 202 -1.57 -1.96 -2.08
C THR A 202 -0.46 -2.35 -1.11
N GLY A 203 0.79 -2.23 -1.52
CA GLY A 203 1.94 -2.62 -0.71
C GLY A 203 1.99 -1.95 0.67
N ALA A 204 1.74 -0.64 0.76
CA ALA A 204 1.78 0.10 2.02
C ALA A 204 0.87 -0.50 3.09
N LYS A 205 -0.39 -0.77 2.73
CA LYS A 205 -1.37 -1.35 3.65
C LYS A 205 -1.03 -2.77 4.06
N MET A 206 -0.58 -3.58 3.12
CA MET A 206 -0.33 -4.99 3.40
C MET A 206 0.80 -5.17 4.40
N HIS A 207 1.86 -4.39 4.30
CA HIS A 207 2.92 -4.34 5.31
C HIS A 207 2.40 -3.85 6.67
N TRP A 208 1.59 -2.80 6.67
CA TRP A 208 0.98 -2.27 7.90
C TRP A 208 0.05 -3.29 8.57
N PHE A 209 -0.69 -4.09 7.77
CA PHE A 209 -1.60 -5.13 8.28
C PHE A 209 -0.88 -6.24 9.04
N GLY A 210 0.41 -6.44 8.83
CA GLY A 210 1.23 -7.30 9.66
C GLY A 210 1.19 -6.91 11.13
N SER A 211 1.23 -5.61 11.45
CA SER A 211 1.06 -5.11 12.82
C SER A 211 -0.32 -5.40 13.40
N LEU A 212 -1.37 -5.29 12.58
CA LEU A 212 -2.74 -5.64 12.98
C LEU A 212 -2.88 -7.14 13.30
N LEU A 213 -2.28 -7.99 12.46
CA LEU A 213 -2.30 -9.45 12.65
C LEU A 213 -1.58 -9.90 13.94
N THR A 214 -0.49 -9.24 14.28
CA THR A 214 0.34 -9.60 15.45
C THR A 214 -0.05 -8.86 16.72
N GLY A 215 -0.84 -7.78 16.62
CA GLY A 215 -1.12 -6.86 17.72
C GLY A 215 0.04 -5.94 18.06
N GLY A 216 1.01 -5.81 17.17
CA GLY A 216 2.14 -4.88 17.29
C GLY A 216 1.74 -3.43 17.08
N LYS A 217 2.67 -2.50 17.25
CA LYS A 217 2.47 -1.08 16.99
C LYS A 217 2.73 -0.77 15.51
N ALA A 218 1.96 0.14 14.93
CA ALA A 218 2.23 0.69 13.62
C ALA A 218 2.22 2.22 13.65
N VAL A 219 3.18 2.81 12.98
CA VAL A 219 3.36 4.26 12.88
C VAL A 219 3.07 4.69 11.45
N LEU A 220 2.21 5.69 11.28
CA LEU A 220 1.96 6.34 10.00
C LEU A 220 2.70 7.67 9.96
N LEU A 221 3.54 7.85 8.95
CA LEU A 221 4.25 9.09 8.73
C LEU A 221 3.62 9.83 7.54
N LYS A 222 3.35 11.12 7.74
CA LYS A 222 2.95 12.04 6.69
C LYS A 222 4.15 12.91 6.33
N GLY A 223 4.63 12.81 5.12
CA GLY A 223 5.85 13.51 4.69
C GLY A 223 7.11 12.65 4.85
N THR A 224 8.11 12.93 4.03
CA THR A 224 9.30 12.09 3.89
C THR A 224 10.54 12.96 3.70
N SER A 225 11.20 13.31 4.78
CA SER A 225 12.59 13.78 4.71
C SER A 225 13.51 12.83 5.47
N PRO A 226 14.79 12.77 5.16
CA PRO A 226 15.75 11.99 5.92
C PRO A 226 15.68 12.24 7.43
N LYS A 227 15.58 13.49 7.85
CA LYS A 227 15.43 13.90 9.24
C LYS A 227 14.15 13.34 9.87
N THR A 228 13.01 13.49 9.17
CA THR A 228 11.70 13.03 9.66
C THR A 228 11.66 11.52 9.85
N ILE A 229 12.31 10.79 8.95
CA ILE A 229 12.41 9.32 9.02
C ILE A 229 13.20 8.92 10.26
N LEU A 230 14.42 9.47 10.46
CA LEU A 230 15.26 9.13 11.60
C LEU A 230 14.61 9.55 12.93
N GLN A 231 13.94 10.70 12.98
CA GLN A 231 13.20 11.14 14.16
C GLN A 231 12.06 10.17 14.49
N ALA A 232 11.26 9.75 13.49
CA ALA A 232 10.18 8.80 13.71
C ALA A 232 10.69 7.43 14.18
N VAL A 233 11.80 6.95 13.61
CA VAL A 233 12.44 5.70 14.06
C VAL A 233 12.89 5.80 15.50
N SER A 234 13.57 6.88 15.86
CA SER A 234 14.11 7.13 17.20
C SER A 234 13.00 7.32 18.24
N GLU A 235 12.06 8.26 18.01
CA GLU A 235 11.04 8.64 18.98
C GLU A 235 9.94 7.59 19.16
N GLU A 236 9.60 6.83 18.11
CA GLU A 236 8.58 5.79 18.16
C GLU A 236 9.14 4.39 18.36
N HIS A 237 10.48 4.27 18.46
CA HIS A 237 11.22 3.00 18.57
C HIS A 237 10.88 2.00 17.48
N CYS A 238 10.88 2.46 16.21
CA CYS A 238 10.54 1.62 15.08
C CYS A 238 11.57 0.52 14.86
N THR A 239 11.10 -0.71 14.67
CA THR A 239 11.93 -1.91 14.46
C THR A 239 12.00 -2.34 13.01
N ILE A 240 10.97 -2.02 12.23
CA ILE A 240 10.86 -2.29 10.81
C ILE A 240 10.48 -1.00 10.09
N VAL A 241 11.24 -0.65 9.07
CA VAL A 241 10.98 0.53 8.24
C VAL A 241 10.89 0.12 6.78
N TRP A 242 9.82 0.50 6.11
CA TRP A 242 9.73 0.36 4.68
C TRP A 242 10.12 1.66 3.98
N LEU A 243 11.20 1.58 3.19
CA LEU A 243 11.70 2.68 2.38
C LEU A 243 11.48 2.44 0.90
N LEU A 244 11.25 3.51 0.15
CA LEU A 244 11.48 3.51 -1.29
C LEU A 244 12.97 3.75 -1.57
N VAL A 245 13.46 3.27 -2.71
CA VAL A 245 14.86 3.46 -3.10
C VAL A 245 15.30 4.92 -3.07
N PRO A 246 14.54 5.92 -3.59
CA PRO A 246 14.92 7.33 -3.48
C PRO A 246 15.09 7.81 -2.03
N TRP A 247 14.20 7.40 -1.12
CA TRP A 247 14.28 7.84 0.28
C TRP A 247 15.51 7.28 1.00
N ALA A 248 15.89 6.03 0.68
CA ALA A 248 17.14 5.47 1.18
C ALA A 248 18.36 6.20 0.61
N GLN A 249 18.33 6.59 -0.66
CA GLN A 249 19.39 7.40 -1.29
C GLN A 249 19.49 8.79 -0.66
N ASP A 250 18.37 9.49 -0.47
CA ASP A 250 18.33 10.81 0.16
C ASP A 250 18.86 10.77 1.59
N LEU A 251 18.54 9.69 2.35
CA LEU A 251 19.04 9.51 3.70
C LEU A 251 20.55 9.31 3.71
N LEU A 252 21.09 8.47 2.85
CA LEU A 252 22.54 8.29 2.74
C LEU A 252 23.24 9.58 2.30
N LEU A 253 22.69 10.32 1.36
CA LEU A 253 23.25 11.61 0.90
C LEU A 253 23.29 12.63 2.04
N ALA A 254 22.22 12.70 2.87
CA ALA A 254 22.22 13.61 4.02
C ALA A 254 23.26 13.23 5.08
N LEU A 255 23.54 11.93 5.26
CA LEU A 255 24.60 11.44 6.14
C LEU A 255 25.99 11.73 5.57
N ASP A 256 26.22 11.49 4.28
CA ASP A 256 27.48 11.77 3.58
C ASP A 256 27.85 13.26 3.65
N ASN A 257 26.86 14.13 3.45
CA ASN A 257 27.00 15.57 3.54
C ASN A 257 27.12 16.10 4.97
N LYS A 258 26.97 15.23 5.99
CA LYS A 258 26.94 15.62 7.42
C LYS A 258 25.82 16.61 7.75
N GLU A 259 24.73 16.55 7.00
CA GLU A 259 23.50 17.30 7.32
C GLU A 259 22.75 16.64 8.50
N LEU A 260 22.96 15.33 8.68
CA LEU A 260 22.45 14.50 9.78
C LEU A 260 23.60 13.68 10.36
N ASP A 261 23.54 13.43 11.68
CA ASP A 261 24.41 12.48 12.37
C ASP A 261 23.56 11.39 13.01
N ILE A 262 23.86 10.11 12.71
CA ILE A 262 23.16 8.96 13.28
C ILE A 262 23.30 8.89 14.80
N ALA A 263 24.36 9.48 15.38
CA ALA A 263 24.58 9.54 16.81
C ALA A 263 23.54 10.40 17.57
N ASP A 264 22.81 11.26 16.86
CA ASP A 264 21.73 12.09 17.42
C ASP A 264 20.42 11.33 17.62
N TYR A 265 20.34 10.05 17.17
CA TYR A 265 19.12 9.26 17.13
C TYR A 265 19.30 7.91 17.82
N ASP A 266 18.26 7.44 18.50
CA ASP A 266 18.19 6.06 19.02
C ASP A 266 17.70 5.11 17.91
N LEU A 267 18.61 4.37 17.30
CA LEU A 267 18.35 3.51 16.14
C LEU A 267 18.68 2.03 16.36
N ASP A 268 19.15 1.65 17.55
CA ASP A 268 19.61 0.28 17.85
C ASP A 268 18.51 -0.78 17.70
N GLN A 269 17.25 -0.39 17.92
CA GLN A 269 16.09 -1.25 17.78
C GLN A 269 15.67 -1.48 16.32
N TRP A 270 16.14 -0.65 15.39
CA TRP A 270 15.82 -0.79 13.96
C TRP A 270 16.51 -2.02 13.37
N ARG A 271 15.78 -3.13 13.32
CA ARG A 271 16.32 -4.43 12.89
C ARG A 271 16.23 -4.72 11.41
N LEU A 272 15.23 -4.15 10.70
CA LEU A 272 14.94 -4.47 9.31
C LEU A 272 14.63 -3.21 8.49
N MET A 273 15.42 -3.02 7.43
CA MET A 273 15.09 -2.11 6.33
C MET A 273 14.48 -2.93 5.21
N HIS A 274 13.17 -2.79 5.03
CA HIS A 274 12.48 -3.29 3.84
C HIS A 274 12.51 -2.21 2.76
N ILE A 275 12.89 -2.56 1.53
CA ILE A 275 13.02 -1.60 0.43
C ILE A 275 12.47 -2.21 -0.86
N GLY A 276 11.71 -1.42 -1.62
CA GLY A 276 11.06 -1.94 -2.83
C GLY A 276 10.45 -0.87 -3.70
N ALA A 277 9.41 -1.27 -4.43
CA ALA A 277 8.67 -0.51 -5.42
C ALA A 277 9.47 -0.15 -6.70
N GLN A 278 10.76 -0.46 -6.75
CA GLN A 278 11.61 -0.38 -7.94
C GLN A 278 12.86 -1.24 -7.74
N PRO A 279 13.65 -1.53 -8.82
CA PRO A 279 14.89 -2.29 -8.69
C PRO A 279 15.85 -1.67 -7.68
N VAL A 280 16.40 -2.50 -6.79
CA VAL A 280 17.31 -2.07 -5.73
C VAL A 280 18.75 -2.21 -6.20
N PRO A 281 19.54 -1.11 -6.36
CA PRO A 281 20.93 -1.20 -6.78
C PRO A 281 21.80 -1.88 -5.72
N PRO A 282 22.66 -2.84 -6.08
CA PRO A 282 23.60 -3.44 -5.13
C PRO A 282 24.52 -2.43 -4.43
N SER A 283 24.90 -1.35 -5.12
CA SER A 283 25.70 -0.26 -4.55
C SER A 283 25.00 0.47 -3.39
N LEU A 284 23.67 0.63 -3.47
CA LEU A 284 22.88 1.26 -2.42
C LEU A 284 22.96 0.46 -1.12
N ILE A 285 22.79 -0.86 -1.19
CA ILE A 285 22.83 -1.72 0.01
C ILE A 285 24.25 -1.81 0.57
N LYS A 286 25.27 -1.83 -0.29
CA LYS A 286 26.68 -1.76 0.15
C LYS A 286 26.95 -0.48 0.92
N HIS A 287 26.53 0.68 0.42
CA HIS A 287 26.68 1.98 1.06
C HIS A 287 25.83 2.07 2.36
N TRP A 288 24.61 1.55 2.33
CA TRP A 288 23.75 1.46 3.53
C TRP A 288 24.45 0.74 4.69
N LYS A 289 25.18 -0.35 4.41
CA LYS A 289 25.91 -1.13 5.40
C LYS A 289 27.10 -0.39 6.03
N GLU A 290 27.60 0.66 5.43
CA GLU A 290 28.65 1.52 6.03
C GLU A 290 28.10 2.29 7.24
N TYR A 291 26.85 2.75 7.19
CA TYR A 291 26.18 3.45 8.27
C TYR A 291 25.42 2.50 9.21
N PHE A 292 24.79 1.47 8.67
CA PHE A 292 23.91 0.54 9.37
C PHE A 292 24.36 -0.92 9.23
N PRO A 293 25.51 -1.30 9.79
CA PRO A 293 26.10 -2.62 9.57
C PRO A 293 25.25 -3.79 10.10
N ASN A 294 24.44 -3.53 11.13
CA ASN A 294 23.62 -4.54 11.82
C ASN A 294 22.20 -4.67 11.24
N HIS A 295 21.76 -3.73 10.39
CA HIS A 295 20.44 -3.79 9.79
C HIS A 295 20.31 -5.02 8.88
N LYS A 296 19.23 -5.75 9.05
CA LYS A 296 18.79 -6.69 8.04
C LYS A 296 18.17 -5.94 6.88
N TYR A 297 18.29 -6.55 5.72
CA TYR A 297 17.76 -6.01 4.47
C TYR A 297 16.91 -7.09 3.79
N ASP A 298 15.79 -6.70 3.26
CA ASP A 298 15.06 -7.50 2.28
C ASP A 298 14.38 -6.63 1.23
N THR A 299 13.92 -7.28 0.18
CA THR A 299 13.07 -6.69 -0.85
C THR A 299 12.06 -7.73 -1.30
N ASN A 300 10.98 -7.26 -1.89
CA ASN A 300 10.00 -8.11 -2.52
C ASN A 300 9.55 -7.50 -3.86
N TYR A 301 8.94 -8.33 -4.66
CA TYR A 301 8.33 -7.98 -5.93
C TYR A 301 6.86 -8.34 -5.92
N GLY A 302 6.05 -7.47 -6.46
CA GLY A 302 4.64 -7.66 -6.70
C GLY A 302 4.06 -6.49 -7.49
N LEU A 303 2.80 -6.63 -7.84
CA LEU A 303 2.01 -5.68 -8.62
C LEU A 303 0.72 -5.36 -7.88
N SER A 304 0.01 -4.31 -8.31
CA SER A 304 -1.35 -4.08 -7.82
C SER A 304 -2.28 -5.26 -8.16
N GLU A 305 -2.04 -5.92 -9.28
CA GLU A 305 -2.74 -7.13 -9.74
C GLU A 305 -2.46 -8.37 -8.87
N SER A 306 -1.40 -8.37 -8.07
CA SER A 306 -1.08 -9.38 -7.06
C SER A 306 -1.30 -8.89 -5.63
N ILE A 307 -2.08 -7.85 -5.45
CA ILE A 307 -2.37 -7.11 -4.19
C ILE A 307 -1.13 -6.51 -3.51
N GLY A 308 -0.10 -6.28 -4.25
CA GLY A 308 1.13 -5.68 -3.77
C GLY A 308 2.25 -6.69 -3.63
N PRO A 309 3.17 -6.47 -2.70
CA PRO A 309 4.41 -7.19 -2.62
C PRO A 309 4.25 -8.63 -2.15
N GLY A 310 5.30 -9.41 -2.29
CA GLY A 310 5.42 -10.70 -1.68
C GLY A 310 5.14 -11.90 -2.56
N CYS A 311 4.79 -11.72 -3.85
CA CYS A 311 4.74 -12.86 -4.77
C CYS A 311 6.13 -13.42 -5.09
N VAL A 312 7.16 -12.56 -5.05
CA VAL A 312 8.58 -12.95 -5.09
C VAL A 312 9.31 -12.20 -3.97
N HIS A 313 10.13 -12.88 -3.18
CA HIS A 313 10.75 -12.33 -1.99
C HIS A 313 12.22 -12.75 -1.86
N LEU A 314 13.13 -11.79 -1.60
CA LEU A 314 14.56 -12.06 -1.48
C LEU A 314 14.89 -12.75 -0.15
N GLY A 315 14.29 -12.29 0.94
CA GLY A 315 14.58 -12.76 2.29
C GLY A 315 15.83 -12.16 2.91
N VAL A 316 15.75 -11.94 4.21
CA VAL A 316 16.77 -11.21 5.00
C VAL A 316 18.15 -11.87 5.03
N ASN A 317 18.23 -13.16 4.71
CA ASN A 317 19.48 -13.92 4.75
C ASN A 317 20.18 -14.02 3.38
N ASN A 318 19.63 -13.39 2.34
CA ASN A 318 20.13 -13.51 0.95
C ASN A 318 20.72 -12.20 0.45
N ILE A 319 21.38 -11.46 1.33
CA ILE A 319 21.97 -10.16 1.02
C ILE A 319 23.09 -10.21 -0.06
N ASP A 320 23.68 -11.37 -0.26
CA ASP A 320 24.65 -11.66 -1.31
C ASP A 320 24.00 -11.72 -2.70
N LYS A 321 22.68 -11.88 -2.77
CA LYS A 321 21.86 -11.89 -3.99
C LYS A 321 21.19 -10.53 -4.27
N VAL A 322 21.70 -9.44 -3.71
CA VAL A 322 21.16 -8.09 -3.99
C VAL A 322 21.14 -7.81 -5.50
N GLY A 323 20.01 -7.29 -5.98
CA GLY A 323 19.69 -7.14 -7.40
C GLY A 323 18.70 -8.18 -7.90
N ALA A 324 18.57 -9.34 -7.21
CA ALA A 324 17.47 -10.26 -7.41
C ALA A 324 16.21 -9.74 -6.70
N ILE A 325 15.05 -10.08 -7.26
CA ILE A 325 13.76 -9.90 -6.57
C ILE A 325 13.46 -11.06 -5.61
N GLY A 326 14.17 -12.19 -5.73
CA GLY A 326 14.12 -13.32 -4.83
C GLY A 326 13.56 -14.60 -5.43
N LYS A 327 12.83 -15.36 -4.62
CA LYS A 327 12.13 -16.60 -4.99
C LYS A 327 10.64 -16.43 -4.70
N ALA A 328 9.82 -17.36 -5.20
CA ALA A 328 8.39 -17.37 -4.87
C ALA A 328 8.16 -17.19 -3.36
N GLY A 329 7.34 -16.23 -3.00
CA GLY A 329 7.05 -15.86 -1.62
C GLY A 329 6.10 -16.85 -0.92
N TYR A 330 5.73 -16.52 0.32
CA TYR A 330 4.85 -17.36 1.13
C TYR A 330 3.47 -17.55 0.45
N GLY A 331 3.16 -18.82 0.10
CA GLY A 331 1.90 -19.18 -0.55
C GLY A 331 1.82 -18.82 -2.04
N TRP A 332 2.95 -18.46 -2.66
CA TRP A 332 3.05 -18.13 -4.08
C TRP A 332 3.82 -19.20 -4.87
N GLU A 333 3.53 -19.25 -6.15
CA GLU A 333 4.31 -19.92 -7.18
C GLU A 333 4.79 -18.88 -8.18
N ALA A 334 5.98 -19.07 -8.73
CA ALA A 334 6.56 -18.22 -9.77
C ALA A 334 7.22 -19.10 -10.84
N LYS A 335 7.08 -18.71 -12.10
CA LYS A 335 7.77 -19.33 -13.23
C LYS A 335 8.11 -18.27 -14.27
N ILE A 336 9.07 -18.59 -15.13
CA ILE A 336 9.44 -17.77 -16.27
C ILE A 336 8.97 -18.49 -17.53
N ILE A 337 8.24 -17.81 -18.39
CA ILE A 337 7.56 -18.40 -19.56
C ILE A 337 8.00 -17.73 -20.86
N ASP A 338 7.90 -18.50 -21.94
CA ASP A 338 8.06 -18.01 -23.31
C ASP A 338 6.74 -17.40 -23.86
N GLU A 339 6.75 -17.03 -25.13
CA GLU A 339 5.59 -16.46 -25.82
C GLU A 339 4.42 -17.47 -25.98
N GLN A 340 4.69 -18.75 -25.85
CA GLN A 340 3.70 -19.82 -25.91
C GLN A 340 3.11 -20.16 -24.54
N GLY A 341 3.63 -19.54 -23.46
CA GLY A 341 3.24 -19.76 -22.06
C GLY A 341 3.92 -20.98 -21.43
N GLU A 342 4.89 -21.59 -22.11
CA GLU A 342 5.66 -22.73 -21.62
C GLU A 342 6.84 -22.26 -20.77
N THR A 343 7.16 -23.02 -19.72
CA THR A 343 8.27 -22.67 -18.82
C THR A 343 9.61 -22.77 -19.54
N VAL A 344 10.38 -21.69 -19.57
CA VAL A 344 11.72 -21.67 -20.14
C VAL A 344 12.74 -22.44 -19.30
N LYS A 345 13.88 -22.78 -19.88
CA LYS A 345 14.96 -23.38 -19.10
C LYS A 345 15.59 -22.35 -18.16
N ARG A 346 16.09 -22.85 -17.03
CA ARG A 346 16.81 -22.01 -16.06
C ARG A 346 17.96 -21.25 -16.75
N GLY A 347 18.07 -19.97 -16.47
CA GLY A 347 19.03 -19.06 -17.10
C GLY A 347 18.56 -18.40 -18.40
N GLU A 348 17.50 -18.91 -19.03
CA GLU A 348 16.86 -18.24 -20.17
C GLU A 348 15.95 -17.11 -19.71
N THR A 349 15.83 -16.08 -20.53
CA THR A 349 14.96 -14.92 -20.28
C THR A 349 13.56 -15.20 -20.82
N GLY A 350 12.54 -14.88 -20.05
CA GLY A 350 11.14 -14.95 -20.44
C GLY A 350 10.28 -14.02 -19.59
N GLU A 351 8.97 -14.08 -19.76
CA GLU A 351 8.03 -13.31 -18.94
C GLU A 351 7.84 -13.96 -17.59
N LEU A 352 7.87 -13.16 -16.50
CA LEU A 352 7.54 -13.65 -15.17
C LEU A 352 6.03 -13.88 -15.06
N ALA A 353 5.64 -15.07 -14.65
CA ALA A 353 4.28 -15.43 -14.30
C ALA A 353 4.22 -15.84 -12.83
N VAL A 354 3.19 -15.39 -12.10
CA VAL A 354 2.99 -15.68 -10.69
C VAL A 354 1.60 -16.23 -10.44
N LYS A 355 1.46 -17.11 -9.44
CA LYS A 355 0.20 -17.71 -9.03
C LYS A 355 0.12 -17.79 -7.50
N GLY A 356 -1.01 -17.39 -6.95
CA GLY A 356 -1.25 -17.44 -5.50
C GLY A 356 -2.57 -16.77 -5.13
N PRO A 357 -2.97 -16.87 -3.86
CA PRO A 357 -4.25 -16.31 -3.39
C PRO A 357 -4.36 -14.78 -3.51
N GLY A 358 -3.21 -14.08 -3.65
CA GLY A 358 -3.17 -12.63 -3.84
C GLY A 358 -3.43 -12.16 -5.27
N VAL A 359 -3.55 -13.06 -6.26
CA VAL A 359 -3.89 -12.69 -7.64
C VAL A 359 -5.27 -12.05 -7.70
N MET A 360 -5.41 -10.95 -8.42
CA MET A 360 -6.66 -10.23 -8.61
C MET A 360 -7.79 -11.13 -9.13
N THR A 361 -9.01 -10.79 -8.79
CA THR A 361 -10.20 -11.43 -9.39
C THR A 361 -10.29 -11.11 -10.90
N CYS A 362 -10.15 -9.82 -11.24
CA CYS A 362 -10.17 -9.35 -12.63
C CYS A 362 -9.80 -7.86 -12.73
N TYR A 363 -9.61 -7.35 -13.93
CA TYR A 363 -9.80 -5.94 -14.19
C TYR A 363 -11.30 -5.65 -14.23
N TYR A 364 -11.75 -4.80 -13.32
CA TYR A 364 -13.17 -4.47 -13.18
C TYR A 364 -13.72 -3.85 -14.47
N ARG A 365 -14.79 -4.45 -15.01
CA ARG A 365 -15.43 -4.07 -16.28
C ARG A 365 -14.55 -4.17 -17.53
N ASP A 366 -13.41 -4.85 -17.45
CA ASP A 366 -12.55 -5.08 -18.60
C ASP A 366 -12.20 -6.60 -18.76
N PRO A 367 -13.16 -7.42 -19.22
CA PRO A 367 -12.92 -8.85 -19.39
C PRO A 367 -11.86 -9.14 -20.46
N LYS A 368 -11.69 -8.24 -21.44
CA LYS A 368 -10.67 -8.41 -22.47
C LYS A 368 -9.27 -8.27 -21.88
N ALA A 369 -8.99 -7.17 -21.16
CA ALA A 369 -7.70 -6.99 -20.50
C ALA A 369 -7.45 -8.09 -19.45
N THR A 370 -8.49 -8.56 -18.76
CA THR A 370 -8.40 -9.69 -17.82
C THR A 370 -7.91 -10.96 -18.53
N ALA A 371 -8.52 -11.31 -19.65
CA ALA A 371 -8.16 -12.52 -20.41
C ALA A 371 -6.75 -12.44 -21.03
N GLU A 372 -6.21 -11.22 -21.22
CA GLU A 372 -4.84 -11.03 -21.73
C GLU A 372 -3.77 -11.38 -20.69
N VAL A 373 -4.08 -11.32 -19.37
CA VAL A 373 -3.08 -11.49 -18.32
C VAL A 373 -3.36 -12.64 -17.35
N LEU A 374 -4.60 -13.13 -17.27
CA LEU A 374 -4.98 -14.25 -16.38
C LEU A 374 -5.19 -15.54 -17.18
N HIS A 375 -4.35 -16.54 -16.91
CA HIS A 375 -4.36 -17.84 -17.59
C HIS A 375 -4.28 -18.98 -16.57
N ASP A 376 -5.37 -19.73 -16.36
CA ASP A 376 -5.45 -20.89 -15.44
C ASP A 376 -4.94 -20.57 -14.01
N GLY A 377 -5.25 -19.37 -13.52
CA GLY A 377 -4.84 -18.87 -12.21
C GLY A 377 -3.43 -18.27 -12.16
N TRP A 378 -2.72 -18.23 -13.29
CA TRP A 378 -1.44 -17.53 -13.43
C TRP A 378 -1.68 -16.09 -13.90
N LEU A 379 -1.04 -15.15 -13.23
CA LEU A 379 -0.93 -13.77 -13.65
C LEU A 379 0.36 -13.60 -14.47
N TYR A 380 0.21 -13.26 -15.74
CA TYR A 380 1.31 -12.86 -16.62
C TYR A 380 1.62 -11.39 -16.36
N THR A 381 2.83 -11.12 -15.83
CA THR A 381 3.12 -9.83 -15.21
C THR A 381 3.51 -8.73 -16.21
N GLY A 382 3.93 -9.12 -17.40
CA GLY A 382 4.54 -8.21 -18.38
C GLY A 382 5.98 -7.85 -18.06
N ASP A 383 6.56 -8.35 -16.98
CA ASP A 383 7.97 -8.13 -16.62
C ASP A 383 8.83 -9.29 -17.09
N MET A 384 9.94 -8.97 -17.78
CA MET A 384 10.89 -9.96 -18.25
C MET A 384 11.88 -10.30 -17.15
N ALA A 385 12.12 -11.57 -16.95
CA ALA A 385 12.96 -12.08 -15.88
C ALA A 385 13.83 -13.26 -16.31
N LYS A 386 14.82 -13.59 -15.50
CA LYS A 386 15.60 -14.83 -15.59
C LYS A 386 15.86 -15.39 -14.19
N GLU A 387 15.98 -16.70 -14.09
CA GLU A 387 16.30 -17.42 -12.86
C GLU A 387 17.77 -17.85 -12.90
N ASP A 388 18.52 -17.61 -11.81
CA ASP A 388 19.90 -18.08 -11.68
C ASP A 388 19.97 -19.56 -11.24
N GLU A 389 21.19 -20.11 -11.12
CA GLU A 389 21.43 -21.51 -10.75
C GLU A 389 20.91 -21.84 -9.35
N ASP A 390 20.84 -20.87 -8.44
CA ASP A 390 20.35 -21.01 -7.08
C ASP A 390 18.84 -20.78 -6.97
N GLY A 391 18.14 -20.49 -8.07
CA GLY A 391 16.70 -20.28 -8.13
C GLY A 391 16.25 -18.86 -7.76
N PHE A 392 17.18 -17.88 -7.77
CA PHE A 392 16.82 -16.48 -7.58
C PHE A 392 16.41 -15.83 -8.89
N ILE A 393 15.33 -15.07 -8.85
CA ILE A 393 14.75 -14.37 -10.01
C ILE A 393 15.31 -12.95 -10.07
N PHE A 394 15.75 -12.57 -11.26
CA PHE A 394 16.22 -11.23 -11.58
C PHE A 394 15.34 -10.64 -12.68
N LEU A 395 14.85 -9.44 -12.47
CA LEU A 395 14.22 -8.67 -13.55
C LEU A 395 15.27 -8.22 -14.54
N VAL A 396 14.96 -8.36 -15.82
CA VAL A 396 15.85 -8.00 -16.91
C VAL A 396 15.35 -6.73 -17.60
N ASP A 397 14.03 -6.67 -17.87
CA ASP A 397 13.39 -5.55 -18.57
C ASP A 397 11.87 -5.62 -18.39
N ARG A 398 11.14 -4.67 -18.97
CA ARG A 398 9.71 -4.77 -19.18
C ARG A 398 9.40 -5.09 -20.63
N LYS A 399 8.35 -5.89 -20.87
CA LYS A 399 7.88 -6.23 -22.21
C LYS A 399 7.41 -4.99 -22.99
N LYS A 400 7.05 -3.92 -22.26
CA LYS A 400 6.79 -2.57 -22.79
C LYS A 400 7.61 -1.58 -21.98
N ASP A 401 8.28 -0.63 -22.64
CA ASP A 401 9.05 0.42 -21.97
C ASP A 401 8.16 1.23 -21.03
N VAL A 402 8.57 1.33 -19.78
CA VAL A 402 7.87 2.11 -18.74
C VAL A 402 8.89 2.84 -17.89
N ILE A 403 8.69 4.14 -17.72
CA ILE A 403 9.48 4.94 -16.78
C ILE A 403 8.87 4.82 -15.39
N ILE A 404 9.67 4.44 -14.39
CA ILE A 404 9.23 4.37 -13.00
C ILE A 404 9.79 5.57 -12.24
N SER A 405 8.93 6.36 -11.61
CA SER A 405 9.33 7.48 -10.75
C SER A 405 8.60 7.42 -9.41
N GLY A 406 9.35 7.37 -8.30
CA GLY A 406 8.78 7.32 -6.95
C GLY A 406 7.87 6.11 -6.69
N GLY A 407 8.12 4.98 -7.38
CA GLY A 407 7.31 3.76 -7.28
C GLY A 407 6.06 3.73 -8.16
N GLU A 408 5.87 4.74 -9.02
CA GLU A 408 4.75 4.80 -9.98
C GLU A 408 5.26 4.73 -11.43
N ASN A 409 4.48 4.08 -12.28
CA ASN A 409 4.72 4.06 -13.72
C ASN A 409 4.23 5.37 -14.33
N ILE A 410 5.04 5.96 -15.20
CA ILE A 410 4.74 7.17 -15.95
C ILE A 410 4.59 6.81 -17.43
#